data_be05169416e39c999742f53efa96f498
#
_entry.id   be05169416e39c999742f53efa96f498
#
_cell.length_a   1.000
_cell.length_b   1.000
_cell.length_c   1.000
_cell.angle_alpha   90.00
_cell.angle_beta   90.00
_cell.angle_gamma   90.00
#
_symmetry.space_group_name_H-M   'P 1'
#
loop_
_entity.id
_entity.type
_entity.pdbx_description
1 polymer ?
#
loop_
_entity_poly.entity_id
_entity_poly.type
_entity_poly.pdbx_seq_one_letter_code
_entity_poly.pdbx_strand_id
1 'polypeptide(L)'
;MDEKRLKIIEDCSKKESQVRGNTILTDALIAHSLYKVGVSDELLEMVKESSFKQLASSLYRINKHLENKDLRENNYDVYSDLLFQKAELLTPSPDARVSLLLELTAYHTDKKYVSEAVISQITAAALVAEYLS
;
A
#
# COMPACT_ATOMS: atom_id res chain seq x y z
N MET A 1 10.11 1.57 -16.18
CA MET A 1 8.81 1.07 -15.77
C MET A 1 8.30 0.01 -16.72
N ASP A 2 7.66 -0.99 -16.17
CA ASP A 2 7.21 -2.14 -16.94
C ASP A 2 5.84 -1.86 -17.59
N GLU A 3 5.78 -1.84 -18.92
CA GLU A 3 4.56 -1.61 -19.69
C GLU A 3 3.49 -2.66 -19.42
N LYS A 4 3.90 -3.89 -19.14
CA LYS A 4 2.97 -4.98 -18.77
C LYS A 4 2.17 -4.63 -17.53
N ARG A 5 2.82 -4.05 -16.52
CA ARG A 5 2.18 -3.70 -15.25
C ARG A 5 1.21 -2.55 -15.41
N LEU A 6 1.57 -1.56 -16.23
CA LEU A 6 0.68 -0.47 -16.58
C LEU A 6 -0.56 -0.97 -17.28
N LYS A 7 -0.37 -1.91 -18.21
CA LYS A 7 -1.48 -2.50 -18.94
C LYS A 7 -2.43 -3.25 -18.02
N ILE A 8 -1.91 -3.94 -17.02
CA ILE A 8 -2.75 -4.63 -16.02
C ILE A 8 -3.63 -3.62 -15.29
N ILE A 9 -3.07 -2.49 -14.87
CA ILE A 9 -3.82 -1.44 -14.18
C ILE A 9 -4.91 -0.86 -15.09
N GLU A 10 -4.57 -0.58 -16.34
CA GLU A 10 -5.53 -0.08 -17.33
C GLU A 10 -6.66 -1.08 -17.59
N ASP A 11 -6.32 -2.36 -17.74
CA ASP A 11 -7.29 -3.41 -17.98
C ASP A 11 -8.25 -3.56 -16.79
N CYS A 12 -7.73 -3.47 -15.55
CA CYS A 12 -8.57 -3.48 -14.36
C CYS A 12 -9.55 -2.30 -14.35
N SER A 13 -9.07 -1.12 -14.71
CA SER A 13 -9.90 0.08 -14.79
C SER A 13 -11.02 -0.05 -15.83
N LYS A 14 -10.71 -0.66 -16.98
CA LYS A 14 -11.70 -0.91 -18.04
C LYS A 14 -12.73 -1.94 -17.61
N LYS A 15 -12.31 -2.99 -16.95
CA LYS A 15 -13.19 -4.05 -16.45
C LYS A 15 -14.16 -3.52 -15.41
N GLU A 16 -13.74 -2.54 -14.61
CA GLU A 16 -14.60 -1.91 -13.62
C GLU A 16 -15.88 -1.36 -14.25
N SER A 17 -15.79 -0.75 -15.42
CA SER A 17 -16.94 -0.21 -16.12
C SER A 17 -17.82 -1.28 -16.76
N GLN A 18 -17.30 -2.48 -16.97
CA GLN A 18 -18.00 -3.57 -17.65
C GLN A 18 -18.67 -4.56 -16.69
N VAL A 19 -18.13 -4.71 -15.47
CA VAL A 19 -18.61 -5.71 -14.52
C VAL A 19 -19.12 -5.03 -13.26
N ARG A 20 -20.38 -4.67 -13.29
CA ARG A 20 -21.04 -4.09 -12.12
C ARG A 20 -21.09 -5.08 -10.97
N GLY A 21 -20.72 -4.64 -9.80
CA GLY A 21 -20.72 -5.46 -8.59
C GLY A 21 -19.36 -6.02 -8.21
N ASN A 22 -18.33 -5.88 -9.08
CA ASN A 22 -16.97 -6.34 -8.79
C ASN A 22 -15.99 -5.20 -8.49
N THR A 23 -16.51 -4.06 -8.03
CA THR A 23 -15.69 -2.90 -7.67
C THR A 23 -14.66 -3.23 -6.60
N ILE A 24 -15.05 -4.02 -5.60
CA ILE A 24 -14.17 -4.42 -4.49
C ILE A 24 -12.99 -5.24 -5.01
N LEU A 25 -13.25 -6.20 -5.90
CA LEU A 25 -12.19 -7.03 -6.49
C LEU A 25 -11.26 -6.18 -7.37
N THR A 26 -11.82 -5.27 -8.14
CA THR A 26 -11.06 -4.36 -8.99
C THR A 26 -10.15 -3.46 -8.16
N ASP A 27 -10.69 -2.88 -7.08
CA ASP A 27 -9.92 -2.04 -6.16
C ASP A 27 -8.78 -2.83 -5.52
N ALA A 28 -9.04 -4.07 -5.13
CA ALA A 28 -8.02 -4.96 -4.56
C ALA A 28 -6.89 -5.22 -5.55
N LEU A 29 -7.23 -5.50 -6.81
CA LEU A 29 -6.25 -5.74 -7.86
C LEU A 29 -5.41 -4.50 -8.15
N ILE A 30 -6.05 -3.34 -8.21
CA ILE A 30 -5.36 -2.06 -8.45
C ILE A 30 -4.41 -1.76 -7.28
N ALA A 31 -4.90 -1.85 -6.04
CA ALA A 31 -4.09 -1.59 -4.86
C ALA A 31 -2.89 -2.53 -4.79
N HIS A 32 -3.11 -3.83 -5.05
CA HIS A 32 -2.04 -4.82 -5.04
C HIS A 32 -1.00 -4.52 -6.12
N SER A 33 -1.45 -4.17 -7.32
CA SER A 33 -0.57 -3.83 -8.45
C SER A 33 0.28 -2.60 -8.13
N LEU A 34 -0.33 -1.55 -7.58
CA LEU A 34 0.40 -0.35 -7.18
C LEU A 34 1.43 -0.64 -6.09
N TYR A 35 1.10 -1.53 -5.16
CA TYR A 35 2.03 -1.94 -4.12
C TYR A 35 3.24 -2.67 -4.72
N LYS A 36 3.00 -3.60 -5.65
CA LYS A 36 4.07 -4.41 -6.26
C LYS A 36 4.95 -3.61 -7.21
N VAL A 37 4.36 -2.75 -8.02
CA VAL A 37 5.06 -1.97 -9.04
C VAL A 37 5.73 -0.74 -8.45
N GLY A 38 5.12 -0.14 -7.44
CA GLY A 38 5.47 1.19 -6.98
C GLY A 38 4.81 2.24 -7.87
N VAL A 39 4.96 3.50 -7.49
CA VAL A 39 4.35 4.61 -8.21
C VAL A 39 5.45 5.55 -8.71
N SER A 40 5.70 5.53 -10.01
CA SER A 40 6.68 6.39 -10.66
C SER A 40 6.01 7.66 -11.19
N ASP A 41 6.84 8.62 -11.62
CA ASP A 41 6.32 9.84 -12.24
C ASP A 41 5.52 9.53 -13.51
N GLU A 42 5.99 8.56 -14.31
CA GLU A 42 5.30 8.14 -15.53
C GLU A 42 3.93 7.54 -15.20
N LEU A 43 3.86 6.71 -14.17
CA LEU A 43 2.60 6.12 -13.74
C LEU A 43 1.61 7.20 -13.31
N LEU A 44 2.07 8.19 -12.54
CA LEU A 44 1.20 9.30 -12.11
C LEU A 44 0.59 10.03 -13.30
N GLU A 45 1.39 10.30 -14.33
CA GLU A 45 0.89 10.95 -15.54
C GLU A 45 -0.16 10.11 -16.24
N MET A 46 0.06 8.80 -16.29
CA MET A 46 -0.87 7.91 -16.99
C MET A 46 -2.20 7.73 -16.27
N VAL A 47 -2.20 7.82 -14.92
CA VAL A 47 -3.42 7.59 -14.14
C VAL A 47 -4.12 8.87 -13.69
N LYS A 48 -3.63 10.03 -14.08
CA LYS A 48 -4.16 11.32 -13.59
C LYS A 48 -5.64 11.53 -13.93
N GLU A 49 -6.12 10.89 -14.98
CA GLU A 49 -7.53 10.98 -15.39
C GLU A 49 -8.34 9.76 -14.94
N SER A 50 -7.74 8.84 -14.21
CA SER A 50 -8.41 7.62 -13.78
C SER A 50 -9.05 7.77 -12.40
N SER A 51 -9.91 6.79 -12.06
CA SER A 51 -10.58 6.76 -10.76
C SER A 51 -9.63 6.51 -9.59
N PHE A 52 -8.44 5.95 -9.86
CA PHE A 52 -7.49 5.63 -8.80
C PHE A 52 -6.30 6.61 -8.71
N LYS A 53 -6.43 7.79 -9.32
CA LYS A 53 -5.38 8.82 -9.24
C LYS A 53 -5.08 9.26 -7.80
N GLN A 54 -6.10 9.31 -6.94
CA GLN A 54 -5.91 9.72 -5.55
C GLN A 54 -5.05 8.71 -4.78
N LEU A 55 -5.33 7.42 -4.99
CA LEU A 55 -4.55 6.36 -4.37
C LEU A 55 -3.09 6.43 -4.85
N ALA A 56 -2.88 6.53 -6.16
CA ALA A 56 -1.55 6.61 -6.74
C ALA A 56 -0.78 7.84 -6.23
N SER A 57 -1.43 8.99 -6.19
CA SER A 57 -0.81 10.23 -5.71
C SER A 57 -0.41 10.15 -4.24
N SER A 58 -1.29 9.59 -3.41
CA SER A 58 -1.02 9.42 -1.98
C SER A 58 0.12 8.44 -1.74
N LEU A 59 0.14 7.33 -2.47
CA LEU A 59 1.23 6.36 -2.38
C LEU A 59 2.57 6.96 -2.83
N TYR A 60 2.55 7.72 -3.92
CA TYR A 60 3.75 8.39 -4.42
C TYR A 60 4.33 9.30 -3.35
N ARG A 61 3.49 10.14 -2.75
CA ARG A 61 3.91 11.08 -1.71
C ARG A 61 4.52 10.36 -0.50
N ILE A 62 3.84 9.33 -0.02
CA ILE A 62 4.31 8.56 1.15
C ILE A 62 5.62 7.85 0.82
N ASN A 63 5.72 7.21 -0.36
CA ASN A 63 6.93 6.50 -0.76
C ASN A 63 8.13 7.45 -0.87
N LYS A 64 7.92 8.68 -1.34
CA LYS A 64 8.99 9.68 -1.41
C LYS A 64 9.53 10.03 -0.03
N HIS A 65 8.65 10.16 0.96
CA HIS A 65 9.08 10.41 2.34
C HIS A 65 9.79 9.19 2.94
N LEU A 66 9.31 7.98 2.62
CA LEU A 66 9.91 6.75 3.15
C LEU A 66 11.30 6.47 2.57
N GLU A 67 11.67 7.07 1.45
CA GLU A 67 13.00 6.95 0.87
C GLU A 67 14.06 7.71 1.67
N ASN A 68 13.65 8.61 2.57
CA ASN A 68 14.56 9.43 3.36
C ASN A 68 15.20 8.62 4.48
N LYS A 69 16.50 8.32 4.36
CA LYS A 69 17.23 7.51 5.35
C LYS A 69 17.31 8.20 6.70
N ASP A 70 17.48 9.52 6.72
CA ASP A 70 17.55 10.27 7.97
C ASP A 70 16.24 10.17 8.74
N LEU A 71 15.12 10.26 8.04
CA LEU A 71 13.80 10.09 8.64
C LEU A 71 13.66 8.71 9.27
N ARG A 72 14.06 7.68 8.55
CA ARG A 72 13.99 6.30 9.04
C ARG A 72 14.85 6.08 10.28
N GLU A 73 16.06 6.62 10.28
CA GLU A 73 17.02 6.40 11.35
C GLU A 73 16.76 7.27 12.58
N ASN A 74 16.34 8.52 12.37
CA ASN A 74 16.33 9.53 13.43
C ASN A 74 14.95 10.07 13.78
N ASN A 75 13.89 9.70 13.06
CA ASN A 75 12.54 10.16 13.35
C ASN A 75 11.56 9.00 13.36
N TYR A 76 11.62 8.22 14.41
CA TYR A 76 10.80 7.02 14.57
C TYR A 76 9.31 7.31 14.43
N ASP A 77 8.81 8.36 15.12
CA ASP A 77 7.37 8.64 15.13
C ASP A 77 6.83 8.93 13.74
N VAL A 78 7.54 9.76 12.98
CA VAL A 78 7.11 10.13 11.64
C VAL A 78 7.22 8.94 10.68
N TYR A 79 8.33 8.21 10.72
CA TYR A 79 8.55 7.08 9.81
C TYR A 79 7.53 5.96 10.06
N SER A 80 7.31 5.59 11.33
CA SER A 80 6.32 4.56 11.66
C SER A 80 4.92 4.97 11.28
N ASP A 81 4.56 6.25 11.46
CA ASP A 81 3.26 6.76 11.05
C ASP A 81 3.07 6.69 9.54
N LEU A 82 4.12 6.99 8.77
CA LEU A 82 4.07 6.88 7.30
C LEU A 82 3.87 5.45 6.84
N LEU A 83 4.54 4.48 7.46
CA LEU A 83 4.32 3.06 7.16
C LEU A 83 2.89 2.64 7.45
N PHE A 84 2.35 3.10 8.57
CA PHE A 84 0.96 2.81 8.94
C PHE A 84 -0.01 3.42 7.95
N GLN A 85 0.20 4.69 7.55
CA GLN A 85 -0.62 5.35 6.56
C GLN A 85 -0.61 4.62 5.22
N LYS A 86 0.57 4.13 4.82
CA LYS A 86 0.69 3.35 3.58
C LYS A 86 -0.15 2.07 3.66
N ALA A 87 -0.11 1.38 4.81
CA ALA A 87 -0.93 0.18 5.02
C ALA A 87 -2.42 0.51 4.94
N GLU A 88 -2.84 1.64 5.51
CA GLU A 88 -4.23 2.07 5.46
C GLU A 88 -4.70 2.40 4.04
N LEU A 89 -3.84 3.03 3.24
CA LEU A 89 -4.14 3.32 1.82
C LEU A 89 -4.37 2.05 1.02
N LEU A 90 -3.71 0.96 1.40
CA LEU A 90 -3.79 -0.31 0.69
C LEU A 90 -4.81 -1.28 1.29
N THR A 91 -5.76 -0.75 2.06
CA THR A 91 -6.85 -1.52 2.66
C THR A 91 -7.57 -2.44 1.67
N PRO A 92 -7.82 -2.04 0.39
CA PRO A 92 -8.45 -2.95 -0.57
C PRO A 92 -7.63 -4.17 -0.92
N SER A 93 -6.31 -4.17 -0.64
CA SER A 93 -5.44 -5.33 -0.85
C SER A 93 -4.96 -5.88 0.49
N PRO A 94 -5.63 -6.91 1.05
CA PRO A 94 -5.21 -7.49 2.33
C PRO A 94 -3.77 -7.99 2.32
N ASP A 95 -3.32 -8.57 1.22
CA ASP A 95 -1.93 -9.06 1.09
C ASP A 95 -0.92 -7.91 1.27
N ALA A 96 -1.15 -6.79 0.59
CA ALA A 96 -0.27 -5.62 0.69
C ALA A 96 -0.30 -5.05 2.11
N ARG A 97 -1.50 -4.95 2.69
CA ARG A 97 -1.67 -4.40 4.03
C ARG A 97 -0.96 -5.24 5.08
N VAL A 98 -1.14 -6.58 5.01
CA VAL A 98 -0.45 -7.50 5.94
C VAL A 98 1.06 -7.36 5.79
N SER A 99 1.58 -7.34 4.56
CA SER A 99 3.02 -7.19 4.31
C SER A 99 3.58 -5.91 4.93
N LEU A 100 2.86 -4.80 4.81
CA LEU A 100 3.27 -3.53 5.38
C LEU A 100 3.20 -3.51 6.91
N LEU A 101 2.19 -4.16 7.49
CA LEU A 101 2.10 -4.27 8.95
C LEU A 101 3.23 -5.12 9.51
N LEU A 102 3.64 -6.17 8.79
CA LEU A 102 4.80 -6.96 9.18
C LEU A 102 6.10 -6.16 9.05
N GLU A 103 6.22 -5.34 8.01
CA GLU A 103 7.35 -4.42 7.86
C GLU A 103 7.39 -3.41 9.01
N LEU A 104 6.23 -2.88 9.39
CA LEU A 104 6.10 -1.98 10.52
C LEU A 104 6.49 -2.66 11.83
N THR A 105 6.08 -3.92 12.02
CA THR A 105 6.47 -4.72 13.19
C THR A 105 7.99 -4.85 13.26
N ALA A 106 8.64 -5.16 12.15
CA ALA A 106 10.10 -5.27 12.09
C ALA A 106 10.77 -3.95 12.42
N TYR A 107 10.24 -2.83 11.92
CA TYR A 107 10.78 -1.51 12.21
C TYR A 107 10.64 -1.15 13.70
N HIS A 108 9.47 -1.40 14.30
CA HIS A 108 9.27 -1.19 15.75
C HIS A 108 10.24 -2.03 16.56
N THR A 109 10.43 -3.30 16.17
CA THR A 109 11.34 -4.21 16.86
C THR A 109 12.78 -3.70 16.78
N ASP A 110 13.21 -3.29 15.59
CA ASP A 110 14.55 -2.75 15.36
C ASP A 110 14.80 -1.52 16.23
N LYS A 111 13.81 -0.67 16.40
CA LYS A 111 13.89 0.53 17.22
C LYS A 111 13.59 0.28 18.70
N LYS A 112 13.35 -0.99 19.07
CA LYS A 112 13.10 -1.45 20.45
C LYS A 112 11.77 -0.95 21.06
N TYR A 113 10.81 -0.65 20.22
CA TYR A 113 9.43 -0.33 20.65
C TYR A 113 8.59 -1.61 20.64
N VAL A 114 8.82 -2.46 21.66
CA VAL A 114 8.26 -3.81 21.72
C VAL A 114 6.73 -3.81 21.77
N SER A 115 6.12 -2.92 22.56
CA SER A 115 4.65 -2.82 22.64
C SER A 115 4.03 -2.50 21.30
N GLU A 116 4.62 -1.55 20.57
CA GLU A 116 4.14 -1.16 19.25
C GLU A 116 4.31 -2.29 18.25
N ALA A 117 5.41 -3.04 18.34
CA ALA A 117 5.67 -4.20 17.50
C ALA A 117 4.59 -5.28 17.72
N VAL A 118 4.25 -5.55 18.97
CA VAL A 118 3.22 -6.53 19.33
C VAL A 118 1.86 -6.11 18.76
N ILE A 119 1.49 -4.84 18.92
CA ILE A 119 0.21 -4.31 18.41
C ILE A 119 0.12 -4.47 16.89
N SER A 120 1.16 -4.10 16.14
CA SER A 120 1.13 -4.21 14.69
C SER A 120 1.12 -5.66 14.23
N GLN A 121 1.80 -6.55 14.92
CA GLN A 121 1.79 -7.98 14.61
C GLN A 121 0.42 -8.61 14.88
N ILE A 122 -0.22 -8.26 15.98
CA ILE A 122 -1.58 -8.72 16.29
C ILE A 122 -2.56 -8.22 15.24
N THR A 123 -2.41 -6.96 14.81
CA THR A 123 -3.26 -6.39 13.76
C THR A 123 -3.10 -7.18 12.46
N ALA A 124 -1.87 -7.51 12.07
CA ALA A 124 -1.60 -8.31 10.88
C ALA A 124 -2.23 -9.70 10.99
N ALA A 125 -2.10 -10.35 12.14
CA ALA A 125 -2.67 -11.67 12.39
C ALA A 125 -4.20 -11.64 12.33
N ALA A 126 -4.81 -10.60 12.89
CA ALA A 126 -6.26 -10.42 12.83
C ALA A 126 -6.77 -10.27 11.41
N LEU A 127 -6.04 -9.53 10.56
CA LEU A 127 -6.39 -9.38 9.15
C LEU A 127 -6.31 -10.70 8.40
N VAL A 128 -5.29 -11.51 8.67
CA VAL A 128 -5.15 -12.83 8.06
C VAL A 128 -6.33 -13.72 8.47
N ALA A 129 -6.66 -13.75 9.76
CA ALA A 129 -7.77 -14.53 10.28
C ALA A 129 -9.11 -14.11 9.65
N GLU A 130 -9.33 -12.80 9.53
CA GLU A 130 -10.53 -12.24 8.92
C GLU A 130 -10.62 -12.61 7.43
N TYR A 131 -9.50 -12.52 6.73
CA TYR A 131 -9.43 -12.85 5.31
C TYR A 131 -9.70 -14.32 5.04
N LEU A 132 -9.23 -15.20 5.92
CA LEU A 132 -9.39 -16.66 5.78
C LEU A 132 -10.76 -17.17 6.25
N SER A 133 -11.50 -16.36 6.99
CA SER A 133 -12.85 -16.74 7.43
C SER A 133 -13.88 -16.49 6.33
#